data_7e8a64c8ee905624a083ab496aa8ee5d
#
_entry.id   7e8a64c8ee905624a083ab496aa8ee5d
#
_cell.length_a   1.000
_cell.length_b   1.000
_cell.length_c   1.000
_cell.angle_alpha   90.00
_cell.angle_beta   90.00
_cell.angle_gamma   90.00
#
_symmetry.space_group_name_H-M   'P 1'
#
loop_
_entity.id
_entity.type
_entity.pdbx_description
1 polymer ?
#
loop_
_entity_poly.entity_id
_entity_poly.type
_entity_poly.pdbx_seq_one_letter_code
_entity_poly.pdbx_strand_id
1 'polypeptide(L)'
;MVRDRRGGVHSARVIVDSVDFADVEALQAAGRWAEAGTLLAARARALESAGAEVLVLCTNTMHLVIDQISAAVTVPVLHIADAVAAPIRAAGIDRVGLLGTAFTMQQTFYRDRLAAHGIQTLTPDAADRAVVHRVI
;
A
#
# COMPACT_ATOMS: atom_id res chain seq x y z
N MET A 1 -11.60 16.08 6.90
CA MET A 1 -12.36 15.45 5.77
C MET A 1 -12.62 16.50 4.68
N VAL A 2 -13.13 16.12 3.48
CA VAL A 2 -13.40 17.09 2.40
C VAL A 2 -14.41 18.15 2.84
N ARG A 3 -15.48 17.73 3.51
CA ARG A 3 -16.49 18.62 4.08
C ARG A 3 -15.88 19.66 5.02
N ASP A 4 -14.92 19.26 5.88
CA ASP A 4 -14.32 20.17 6.86
C ASP A 4 -13.43 21.23 6.20
N ARG A 5 -12.86 20.90 5.01
CA ARG A 5 -11.99 21.82 4.26
C ARG A 5 -12.74 22.70 3.27
N ARG A 6 -13.84 22.21 2.68
CA ARG A 6 -14.60 22.91 1.63
C ARG A 6 -15.98 23.38 2.08
N GLY A 7 -16.43 22.93 3.25
CA GLY A 7 -17.75 23.26 3.80
C GLY A 7 -18.94 22.57 3.10
N GLY A 8 -20.14 22.84 3.58
CA GLY A 8 -21.39 22.39 2.97
C GLY A 8 -21.50 20.89 2.77
N VAL A 9 -21.98 20.49 1.60
CA VAL A 9 -22.20 19.07 1.23
C VAL A 9 -21.12 18.52 0.29
N HIS A 10 -19.95 19.17 0.21
CA HIS A 10 -18.85 18.71 -0.64
C HIS A 10 -18.31 17.33 -0.24
N SER A 11 -18.11 16.47 -1.22
CA SER A 11 -17.47 15.15 -1.10
C SER A 11 -16.30 15.05 -2.07
N ALA A 12 -15.43 14.07 -1.86
CA ALA A 12 -14.40 13.71 -2.84
C ALA A 12 -15.07 13.05 -4.07
N ARG A 13 -14.55 13.34 -5.25
CA ARG A 13 -14.81 12.52 -6.44
C ARG A 13 -13.86 11.33 -6.38
N VAL A 14 -14.39 10.11 -6.37
CA VAL A 14 -13.60 8.89 -6.25
C VAL A 14 -14.01 7.92 -7.36
N ILE A 15 -13.00 7.36 -8.03
CA ILE A 15 -13.17 6.22 -8.93
C ILE A 15 -12.56 5.03 -8.21
N VAL A 16 -13.30 3.93 -8.08
CA VAL A 16 -12.85 2.70 -7.42
C VAL A 16 -12.80 1.59 -8.43
N ASP A 17 -11.66 0.94 -8.52
CA ASP A 17 -11.46 -0.31 -9.24
C ASP A 17 -11.21 -1.41 -8.21
N SER A 18 -12.15 -2.33 -8.07
CA SER A 18 -12.05 -3.47 -7.15
C SER A 18 -11.71 -4.72 -7.96
N VAL A 19 -10.48 -5.20 -7.79
CA VAL A 19 -10.04 -6.48 -8.39
C VAL A 19 -10.65 -7.66 -7.61
N ASP A 20 -10.84 -8.78 -8.28
CA ASP A 20 -11.15 -10.04 -7.58
C ASP A 20 -9.93 -10.45 -6.75
N PHE A 21 -10.12 -10.55 -5.42
CA PHE A 21 -9.01 -10.88 -4.52
C PHE A 21 -8.48 -12.31 -4.76
N ALA A 22 -9.32 -13.24 -5.23
CA ALA A 22 -8.89 -14.60 -5.52
C ALA A 22 -7.79 -14.64 -6.61
N ASP A 23 -7.87 -13.76 -7.63
CA ASP A 23 -6.86 -13.67 -8.68
C ASP A 23 -5.52 -13.16 -8.10
N VAL A 24 -5.59 -12.15 -7.24
CA VAL A 24 -4.40 -11.55 -6.60
C VAL A 24 -3.78 -12.54 -5.61
N GLU A 25 -4.61 -13.17 -4.77
CA GLU A 25 -4.17 -14.15 -3.76
C GLU A 25 -3.47 -15.34 -4.42
N ALA A 26 -4.02 -15.90 -5.49
CA ALA A 26 -3.40 -17.01 -6.23
C ALA A 26 -2.00 -16.63 -6.76
N LEU A 27 -1.82 -15.41 -7.26
CA LEU A 27 -0.50 -14.93 -7.70
C LEU A 27 0.47 -14.73 -6.52
N GLN A 28 -0.02 -14.22 -5.40
CA GLN A 28 0.78 -14.07 -4.17
C GLN A 28 1.23 -15.42 -3.62
N ALA A 29 0.32 -16.37 -3.49
CA ALA A 29 0.60 -17.70 -2.97
C ALA A 29 1.62 -18.46 -3.85
N ALA A 30 1.56 -18.25 -5.17
CA ALA A 30 2.48 -18.82 -6.15
C ALA A 30 3.82 -18.04 -6.26
N GLY A 31 3.98 -16.90 -5.58
CA GLY A 31 5.15 -16.03 -5.72
C GLY A 31 5.26 -15.32 -7.09
N ARG A 32 4.18 -15.26 -7.87
CA ARG A 32 4.14 -14.70 -9.23
C ARG A 32 3.97 -13.18 -9.22
N TRP A 33 4.91 -12.50 -8.53
CA TRP A 33 4.84 -11.05 -8.27
C TRP A 33 4.84 -10.20 -9.55
N ALA A 34 5.61 -10.60 -10.57
CA ALA A 34 5.65 -9.87 -11.85
C ALA A 34 4.29 -9.85 -12.54
N GLU A 35 3.54 -10.95 -12.43
CA GLU A 35 2.21 -11.05 -13.03
C GLU A 35 1.17 -10.28 -12.22
N ALA A 36 1.25 -10.31 -10.89
CA ALA A 36 0.44 -9.45 -10.03
C ALA A 36 0.68 -7.97 -10.33
N GLY A 37 1.93 -7.56 -10.54
CA GLY A 37 2.28 -6.22 -10.97
C GLY A 37 1.70 -5.86 -12.34
N THR A 38 1.75 -6.78 -13.31
CA THR A 38 1.16 -6.57 -14.64
C THR A 38 -0.36 -6.38 -14.57
N LEU A 39 -1.04 -7.21 -13.77
CA LEU A 39 -2.48 -7.09 -13.53
C LEU A 39 -2.81 -5.72 -12.95
N LEU A 40 -2.16 -5.33 -11.85
CA LEU A 40 -2.43 -4.06 -11.17
C LEU A 40 -2.04 -2.84 -12.01
N ALA A 41 -0.97 -2.92 -12.79
CA ALA A 41 -0.57 -1.88 -13.74
C ALA A 41 -1.64 -1.65 -14.83
N ALA A 42 -2.28 -2.72 -15.32
CA ALA A 42 -3.39 -2.60 -16.26
C ALA A 42 -4.60 -1.89 -15.62
N ARG A 43 -4.91 -2.18 -14.36
CA ARG A 43 -5.99 -1.52 -13.60
C ARG A 43 -5.66 -0.04 -13.34
N ALA A 44 -4.41 0.26 -13.01
CA ALA A 44 -3.94 1.64 -12.82
C ALA A 44 -4.13 2.48 -14.10
N ARG A 45 -3.76 1.94 -15.29
CA ARG A 45 -4.01 2.61 -16.57
C ARG A 45 -5.51 2.83 -16.85
N ALA A 46 -6.35 1.88 -16.47
CA ALA A 46 -7.80 2.03 -16.64
C ALA A 46 -8.35 3.18 -15.76
N LEU A 47 -7.89 3.30 -14.52
CA LEU A 47 -8.26 4.40 -13.62
C LEU A 47 -7.76 5.76 -14.16
N GLU A 48 -6.51 5.84 -14.63
CA GLU A 48 -5.97 7.05 -15.27
C GLU A 48 -6.80 7.44 -16.50
N SER A 49 -7.13 6.48 -17.38
CA SER A 49 -7.97 6.69 -18.54
C SER A 49 -9.40 7.14 -18.19
N ALA A 50 -9.90 6.74 -17.02
CA ALA A 50 -11.18 7.20 -16.49
C ALA A 50 -11.10 8.59 -15.84
N GLY A 51 -9.93 9.25 -15.85
CA GLY A 51 -9.72 10.60 -15.37
C GLY A 51 -9.25 10.69 -13.90
N ALA A 52 -8.68 9.64 -13.35
CA ALA A 52 -8.01 9.74 -12.06
C ALA A 52 -6.76 10.62 -12.18
N GLU A 53 -6.59 11.59 -11.28
CA GLU A 53 -5.44 12.51 -11.22
C GLU A 53 -4.39 12.06 -10.19
N VAL A 54 -4.74 11.08 -9.35
CA VAL A 54 -3.87 10.47 -8.35
C VAL A 54 -4.39 9.06 -8.06
N LEU A 55 -3.49 8.11 -7.85
CA LEU A 55 -3.83 6.73 -7.51
C LEU A 55 -3.45 6.41 -6.07
N VAL A 56 -4.29 5.63 -5.41
CA VAL A 56 -4.06 5.09 -4.07
C VAL A 56 -4.22 3.58 -4.12
N LEU A 57 -3.18 2.86 -3.78
CA LEU A 57 -3.21 1.40 -3.68
C LEU A 57 -3.63 1.00 -2.26
N CYS A 58 -4.88 0.55 -2.09
CA CYS A 58 -5.50 0.28 -0.78
C CYS A 58 -5.15 -1.10 -0.22
N THR A 59 -3.89 -1.50 -0.26
CA THR A 59 -3.37 -2.76 0.29
C THR A 59 -1.90 -2.62 0.64
N ASN A 60 -1.44 -3.28 1.70
CA ASN A 60 -0.01 -3.23 2.05
C ASN A 60 0.83 -4.13 1.13
N THR A 61 0.47 -5.41 0.99
CA THR A 61 1.29 -6.42 0.33
C THR A 61 1.60 -6.07 -1.13
N MET A 62 0.66 -5.51 -1.87
CA MET A 62 0.86 -5.18 -3.29
C MET A 62 1.80 -4.00 -3.51
N HIS A 63 2.20 -3.26 -2.45
CA HIS A 63 3.28 -2.28 -2.56
C HIS A 63 4.64 -2.91 -2.91
N LEU A 64 4.77 -4.23 -2.79
CA LEU A 64 5.92 -4.97 -3.31
C LEU A 64 6.14 -4.75 -4.83
N VAL A 65 5.07 -4.48 -5.56
CA VAL A 65 5.10 -4.25 -7.02
C VAL A 65 4.75 -2.81 -7.40
N ILE A 66 4.84 -1.87 -6.47
CA ILE A 66 4.43 -0.47 -6.66
C ILE A 66 5.20 0.22 -7.78
N ASP A 67 6.48 -0.12 -7.97
CA ASP A 67 7.31 0.48 -9.03
C ASP A 67 6.80 0.11 -10.42
N GLN A 68 6.34 -1.14 -10.59
CA GLN A 68 5.74 -1.59 -11.85
C GLN A 68 4.39 -0.90 -12.12
N ILE A 69 3.60 -0.66 -11.08
CA ILE A 69 2.35 0.08 -11.17
C ILE A 69 2.63 1.54 -11.54
N SER A 70 3.57 2.18 -10.84
CA SER A 70 3.93 3.58 -11.06
C SER A 70 4.53 3.83 -12.44
N ALA A 71 5.34 2.89 -12.96
CA ALA A 71 5.91 2.98 -14.29
C ALA A 71 4.86 2.86 -15.42
N ALA A 72 3.66 2.38 -15.12
CA ALA A 72 2.60 2.16 -16.09
C ALA A 72 1.66 3.36 -16.30
N VAL A 73 1.77 4.40 -15.47
CA VAL A 73 0.90 5.59 -15.45
C VAL A 73 1.72 6.86 -15.38
N THR A 74 1.11 7.99 -15.70
CA THR A 74 1.75 9.32 -15.60
C THR A 74 1.32 10.07 -14.36
N VAL A 75 0.18 9.71 -13.77
CA VAL A 75 -0.34 10.30 -12.55
C VAL A 75 0.39 9.77 -11.31
N PRO A 76 0.51 10.57 -10.24
CA PRO A 76 1.15 10.10 -9.01
C PRO A 76 0.46 8.89 -8.39
N VAL A 77 1.25 7.91 -7.96
CA VAL A 77 0.78 6.79 -7.13
C VAL A 77 1.25 7.04 -5.70
N LEU A 78 0.31 7.22 -4.77
CA LEU A 78 0.63 7.46 -3.37
C LEU A 78 1.03 6.15 -2.68
N HIS A 79 2.22 6.15 -2.09
CA HIS A 79 2.70 5.00 -1.33
C HIS A 79 2.16 5.04 0.10
N ILE A 80 1.52 3.96 0.54
CA ILE A 80 0.87 3.89 1.87
C ILE A 80 1.87 4.15 3.01
N ALA A 81 3.10 3.68 2.91
CA ALA A 81 4.12 3.90 3.94
C ALA A 81 4.55 5.37 4.04
N ASP A 82 4.53 6.15 2.95
CA ASP A 82 4.82 7.59 3.01
C ASP A 82 3.72 8.34 3.77
N ALA A 83 2.46 7.97 3.54
CA ALA A 83 1.33 8.54 4.25
C ALA A 83 1.37 8.22 5.77
N VAL A 84 1.93 7.06 6.14
CA VAL A 84 2.14 6.65 7.54
C VAL A 84 3.37 7.33 8.14
N ALA A 85 4.45 7.48 7.38
CA ALA A 85 5.70 8.08 7.85
C ALA A 85 5.52 9.55 8.29
N ALA A 86 4.72 10.32 7.56
CA ALA A 86 4.54 11.75 7.85
C ALA A 86 4.02 12.04 9.29
N PRO A 87 2.92 11.45 9.78
CA PRO A 87 2.46 11.65 11.15
C PRO A 87 3.40 11.05 12.20
N ILE A 88 4.09 9.93 11.93
CA ILE A 88 5.08 9.34 12.83
C ILE A 88 6.21 10.35 13.09
N ARG A 89 6.76 10.94 12.03
CA ARG A 89 7.81 11.96 12.14
C ARG A 89 7.32 13.23 12.84
N ALA A 90 6.10 13.66 12.53
CA ALA A 90 5.50 14.83 13.17
C ALA A 90 5.34 14.63 14.69
N ALA A 91 5.16 13.39 15.14
CA ALA A 91 5.09 13.02 16.56
C ALA A 91 6.48 12.85 17.21
N GLY A 92 7.58 13.02 16.47
CA GLY A 92 8.94 12.82 16.96
C GLY A 92 9.30 11.37 17.25
N ILE A 93 8.59 10.43 16.63
CA ILE A 93 8.81 8.99 16.80
C ILE A 93 9.79 8.53 15.72
N ASP A 94 10.84 7.82 16.13
CA ASP A 94 11.88 7.27 15.25
C ASP A 94 11.84 5.73 15.13
N ARG A 95 11.02 5.06 15.99
CA ARG A 95 10.93 3.60 16.04
C ARG A 95 9.50 3.14 16.25
N VAL A 96 9.03 2.22 15.38
CA VAL A 96 7.64 1.72 15.38
C VAL A 96 7.60 0.19 15.30
N GLY A 97 6.57 -0.42 15.88
CA GLY A 97 6.22 -1.81 15.64
C GLY A 97 5.40 -1.95 14.36
N LEU A 98 5.71 -2.97 13.54
CA LEU A 98 4.94 -3.35 12.36
C LEU A 98 4.26 -4.69 12.57
N LEU A 99 2.93 -4.68 12.60
CA LEU A 99 2.08 -5.86 12.59
C LEU A 99 1.29 -5.89 11.29
N GLY A 100 1.13 -7.08 10.71
CA GLY A 100 0.42 -7.27 9.45
C GLY A 100 0.41 -8.75 9.04
N THR A 101 0.03 -9.03 7.79
CA THR A 101 0.16 -10.38 7.25
C THR A 101 1.61 -10.85 7.24
N ALA A 102 1.84 -12.15 7.08
CA ALA A 102 3.19 -12.70 6.98
C ALA A 102 4.02 -11.97 5.91
N PHE A 103 3.43 -11.69 4.75
CA PHE A 103 4.10 -10.94 3.67
C PHE A 103 4.55 -9.54 4.11
N THR A 104 3.66 -8.78 4.78
CA THR A 104 3.97 -7.42 5.24
C THR A 104 5.09 -7.42 6.30
N MET A 105 5.10 -8.39 7.22
CA MET A 105 6.09 -8.47 8.29
C MET A 105 7.44 -9.07 7.84
N GLN A 106 7.45 -9.95 6.83
CA GLN A 106 8.65 -10.68 6.40
C GLN A 106 9.39 -9.98 5.25
N GLN A 107 8.65 -9.40 4.30
CA GLN A 107 9.22 -8.70 3.16
C GLN A 107 9.81 -7.34 3.58
N THR A 108 10.79 -6.85 2.83
CA THR A 108 11.52 -5.62 3.19
C THR A 108 10.84 -4.34 2.72
N PHE A 109 10.02 -4.39 1.66
CA PHE A 109 9.48 -3.21 0.96
C PHE A 109 8.90 -2.13 1.88
N TYR A 110 8.12 -2.53 2.89
CA TYR A 110 7.50 -1.60 3.82
C TYR A 110 8.51 -1.00 4.80
N ARG A 111 9.40 -1.85 5.34
CA ARG A 111 10.47 -1.45 6.26
C ARG A 111 11.47 -0.53 5.57
N ASP A 112 11.90 -0.88 4.34
CA ASP A 112 12.85 -0.09 3.57
C ASP A 112 12.27 1.29 3.25
N ARG A 113 10.97 1.35 2.93
CA ARG A 113 10.30 2.63 2.69
C ARG A 113 10.22 3.50 3.95
N LEU A 114 9.89 2.92 5.12
CA LEU A 114 9.92 3.65 6.40
C LEU A 114 11.34 4.06 6.79
N ALA A 115 12.34 3.21 6.54
CA ALA A 115 13.74 3.52 6.80
C ALA A 115 14.23 4.71 5.96
N ALA A 116 13.77 4.86 4.71
CA ALA A 116 14.05 6.03 3.88
C ALA A 116 13.51 7.34 4.49
N HIS A 117 12.51 7.25 5.35
CA HIS A 117 12.00 8.37 6.15
C HIS A 117 12.68 8.50 7.54
N GLY A 118 13.73 7.73 7.82
CA GLY A 118 14.44 7.73 9.10
C GLY A 118 13.69 7.03 10.24
N ILE A 119 12.74 6.12 9.92
CA ILE A 119 11.94 5.39 10.89
C ILE A 119 12.40 3.93 10.97
N GLN A 120 12.88 3.52 12.14
CA GLN A 120 13.21 2.11 12.41
C GLN A 120 11.95 1.29 12.62
N THR A 121 11.86 0.14 11.95
CA THR A 121 10.71 -0.76 12.06
C THR A 121 11.10 -2.04 12.79
N LEU A 122 10.36 -2.39 13.82
CA LEU A 122 10.45 -3.64 14.56
C LEU A 122 9.32 -4.58 14.14
N THR A 123 9.63 -5.84 13.91
CA THR A 123 8.64 -6.90 13.70
C THR A 123 8.79 -7.96 14.77
N PRO A 124 7.72 -8.70 15.11
CA PRO A 124 7.79 -9.82 16.05
C PRO A 124 8.75 -10.91 15.55
N ASP A 125 9.14 -11.82 16.42
CA ASP A 125 9.86 -13.03 16.04
C ASP A 125 9.00 -13.97 15.18
N ALA A 126 9.57 -15.10 14.74
CA ALA A 126 8.89 -16.01 13.81
C ALA A 126 7.65 -16.66 14.43
N ALA A 127 7.67 -16.98 15.72
CA ALA A 127 6.55 -17.61 16.42
C ALA A 127 5.38 -16.63 16.57
N ASP A 128 5.67 -15.42 17.03
CA ASP A 128 4.68 -14.37 17.21
C ASP A 128 4.12 -13.88 15.87
N ARG A 129 4.96 -13.78 14.81
CA ARG A 129 4.45 -13.49 13.45
C ARG A 129 3.43 -14.50 12.96
N ALA A 130 3.63 -15.79 13.27
CA ALA A 130 2.68 -16.84 12.91
C ALA A 130 1.35 -16.68 13.66
N VAL A 131 1.38 -16.23 14.92
CA VAL A 131 0.16 -15.91 15.68
C VAL A 131 -0.56 -14.73 15.05
N VAL A 132 0.13 -13.63 14.82
CA VAL A 132 -0.46 -12.42 14.21
C VAL A 132 -1.10 -12.76 12.86
N HIS A 133 -0.40 -13.51 11.99
CA HIS A 133 -0.92 -13.87 10.67
C HIS A 133 -2.20 -14.71 10.72
N ARG A 134 -2.40 -15.50 11.78
CA ARG A 134 -3.63 -16.32 11.91
C ARG A 134 -4.86 -15.52 12.36
N VAL A 135 -4.66 -14.34 12.96
CA VAL A 135 -5.78 -13.53 13.48
C VAL A 135 -6.15 -12.34 12.59
N ILE A 136 -5.32 -12.08 11.55
CA ILE A 136 -5.59 -11.07 10.53
C ILE A 136 -6.15 -11.75 9.29
#